data_810480ec4292c9c20c74e3620ca44045
#
_entry.id   810480ec4292c9c20c74e3620ca44045
#
_cell.length_a   1.000
_cell.length_b   1.000
_cell.length_c   1.000
_cell.angle_alpha   90.00
_cell.angle_beta   90.00
_cell.angle_gamma   90.00
#
_symmetry.space_group_name_H-M   'P 1'
#
loop_
_entity.id
_entity.type
_entity.pdbx_description
1 polymer ?
#
loop_
_entity_poly.entity_id
_entity_poly.type
_entity_poly.pdbx_seq_one_letter_code
_entity_poly.pdbx_strand_id
1 'polypeptide(L)'
;ERYKEPEVCRVYNSKEKVRQYLPILDWTAADVEAFIKERNIECHPLYYDEDGTFHVERRLGCMGCPLASRRKRIAEFKAHPNMVKMYCRQGEAYRKSHPKSPSNKMFPTVYDWFVFTLFCDNINDFHHKFGASPIFGNDAIDTKAFLEKEFGIDLG
;
A
#
# COMPACT_ATOMS: atom_id res chain seq x y z
N GLU A 1 13.59 6.93 -11.00
CA GLU A 1 14.67 7.88 -11.39
C GLU A 1 15.88 7.92 -10.43
N ARG A 2 15.95 7.04 -9.43
CA ARG A 2 17.03 7.04 -8.41
C ARG A 2 18.40 6.60 -8.98
N TYR A 3 18.40 5.94 -10.14
CA TYR A 3 19.58 5.31 -10.74
C TYR A 3 19.72 5.71 -12.21
N LYS A 4 19.87 7.03 -12.46
CA LYS A 4 20.04 7.56 -13.83
C LYS A 4 21.33 7.10 -14.52
N GLU A 5 22.33 6.73 -13.72
CA GLU A 5 23.60 6.18 -14.22
C GLU A 5 23.87 4.84 -13.54
N PRO A 6 24.10 3.78 -14.31
CA PRO A 6 24.36 2.44 -13.77
C PRO A 6 25.76 2.34 -13.19
N GLU A 7 25.95 2.84 -11.99
CA GLU A 7 27.17 2.61 -11.22
C GLU A 7 26.96 1.46 -10.25
N VAL A 8 27.65 0.35 -10.49
CA VAL A 8 27.64 -0.83 -9.61
C VAL A 8 28.14 -0.51 -8.20
N CYS A 9 29.05 0.46 -8.07
CA CYS A 9 29.55 0.93 -6.78
C CYS A 9 29.61 2.46 -6.76
N ARG A 10 28.88 3.07 -5.87
CA ARG A 10 28.85 4.54 -5.72
C ARG A 10 28.95 4.99 -4.27
N VAL A 11 29.37 6.23 -4.05
CA VAL A 11 29.31 6.86 -2.73
C VAL A 11 27.89 7.26 -2.44
N TYR A 12 27.28 6.60 -1.45
CA TYR A 12 25.92 6.89 -1.01
C TYR A 12 25.85 8.09 -0.06
N ASN A 13 26.78 8.15 0.89
CA ASN A 13 26.91 9.24 1.84
C ASN A 13 28.40 9.57 2.05
N SER A 14 28.83 10.73 1.54
CA SER A 14 30.23 11.15 1.62
C SER A 14 30.68 11.49 3.04
N LYS A 15 29.76 11.96 3.90
CA LYS A 15 30.09 12.30 5.31
C LYS A 15 30.37 11.06 6.14
N GLU A 16 29.63 10.00 5.92
CA GLU A 16 29.76 8.73 6.65
C GLU A 16 30.66 7.72 5.93
N LYS A 17 31.24 8.08 4.77
CA LYS A 17 32.06 7.20 3.92
C LYS A 17 31.32 5.90 3.52
N VAL A 18 29.99 5.93 3.47
CA VAL A 18 29.18 4.77 3.07
C VAL A 18 29.23 4.61 1.56
N ARG A 19 29.58 3.41 1.10
CA ARG A 19 29.50 3.02 -0.31
C ARG A 19 28.31 2.08 -0.51
N GLN A 20 27.54 2.34 -1.55
CA GLN A 20 26.46 1.47 -1.98
C GLN A 20 26.97 0.58 -3.12
N TYR A 21 26.83 -0.74 -2.96
CA TYR A 21 27.15 -1.73 -3.99
C TYR A 21 25.85 -2.32 -4.54
N LEU A 22 25.69 -2.29 -5.84
CA LEU A 22 24.49 -2.70 -6.57
C LEU A 22 24.85 -3.75 -7.64
N PRO A 23 25.14 -4.99 -7.25
CA PRO A 23 25.75 -6.00 -8.13
C PRO A 23 24.83 -6.46 -9.27
N ILE A 24 23.52 -6.24 -9.17
CA ILE A 24 22.51 -6.66 -10.15
C ILE A 24 21.72 -5.47 -10.72
N LEU A 25 22.33 -4.27 -10.74
CA LEU A 25 21.66 -3.05 -11.15
C LEU A 25 21.19 -3.08 -12.61
N ASP A 26 21.93 -3.73 -13.46
CA ASP A 26 21.72 -3.87 -14.90
C ASP A 26 20.94 -5.15 -15.28
N TRP A 27 20.62 -5.99 -14.30
CA TRP A 27 19.85 -7.19 -14.57
C TRP A 27 18.41 -6.87 -14.96
N THR A 28 17.96 -7.54 -16.02
CA THR A 28 16.56 -7.58 -16.43
C THR A 28 15.79 -8.64 -15.62
N ALA A 29 14.46 -8.64 -15.74
CA ALA A 29 13.64 -9.71 -15.17
C ALA A 29 14.01 -11.08 -15.73
N ALA A 30 14.38 -11.16 -17.02
CA ALA A 30 14.82 -12.38 -17.66
C ALA A 30 16.15 -12.90 -17.09
N ASP A 31 17.09 -12.00 -16.77
CA ASP A 31 18.37 -12.39 -16.15
C ASP A 31 18.15 -12.96 -14.75
N VAL A 32 17.24 -12.36 -13.97
CA VAL A 32 16.86 -12.87 -12.64
C VAL A 32 16.23 -14.26 -12.75
N GLU A 33 15.30 -14.44 -13.69
CA GLU A 33 14.65 -15.73 -13.92
C GLU A 33 15.66 -16.80 -14.36
N ALA A 34 16.55 -16.47 -15.29
CA ALA A 34 17.61 -17.37 -15.75
C ALA A 34 18.54 -17.78 -14.61
N PHE A 35 18.94 -16.84 -13.76
CA PHE A 35 19.79 -17.10 -12.59
C PHE A 35 19.11 -18.03 -11.58
N ILE A 36 17.81 -17.79 -11.29
CA ILE A 36 17.01 -18.62 -10.38
C ILE A 36 16.96 -20.07 -10.90
N LYS A 37 16.72 -20.25 -12.21
CA LYS A 37 16.68 -21.56 -12.86
C LYS A 37 18.03 -22.25 -12.85
N GLU A 38 19.10 -21.54 -13.25
CA GLU A 38 20.47 -22.07 -13.31
C GLU A 38 20.94 -22.56 -11.93
N ARG A 39 20.63 -21.79 -10.88
CA ARG A 39 21.03 -22.09 -9.50
C ARG A 39 20.05 -22.97 -8.76
N ASN A 40 18.95 -23.37 -9.40
CA ASN A 40 17.89 -24.18 -8.79
C ASN A 40 17.42 -23.60 -7.45
N ILE A 41 17.18 -22.26 -7.42
CA ILE A 41 16.75 -21.56 -6.22
C ILE A 41 15.26 -21.81 -6.01
N GLU A 42 14.90 -22.35 -4.86
CA GLU A 42 13.50 -22.51 -4.46
C GLU A 42 12.90 -21.13 -4.10
N CYS A 43 11.91 -20.71 -4.86
CA CYS A 43 11.18 -19.48 -4.61
C CYS A 43 9.85 -19.73 -3.87
N HIS A 44 9.34 -18.68 -3.20
CA HIS A 44 8.08 -18.79 -2.48
C HIS A 44 6.92 -19.17 -3.43
N PRO A 45 5.99 -20.06 -3.04
CA PRO A 45 4.89 -20.54 -3.90
C PRO A 45 4.05 -19.43 -4.56
N LEU A 46 3.91 -18.28 -3.91
CA LEU A 46 3.18 -17.12 -4.50
C LEU A 46 3.82 -16.52 -5.75
N TYR A 47 5.05 -16.89 -6.09
CA TYR A 47 5.66 -16.54 -7.38
C TYR A 47 5.19 -17.42 -8.52
N TYR A 48 4.47 -18.50 -8.24
CA TYR A 48 4.00 -19.45 -9.24
C TYR A 48 2.48 -19.38 -9.38
N ASP A 49 1.99 -19.62 -10.59
CA ASP A 49 0.58 -19.90 -10.82
C ASP A 49 0.25 -21.36 -10.48
N GLU A 50 -1.03 -21.70 -10.53
CA GLU A 50 -1.49 -23.08 -10.27
C GLU A 50 -0.92 -24.10 -11.26
N ASP A 51 -0.58 -23.65 -12.48
CA ASP A 51 0.07 -24.44 -13.52
C ASP A 51 1.59 -24.54 -13.37
N GLY A 52 2.17 -23.89 -12.34
CA GLY A 52 3.62 -23.85 -12.10
C GLY A 52 4.37 -22.78 -12.87
N THR A 53 3.70 -21.88 -13.59
CA THR A 53 4.34 -20.76 -14.29
C THR A 53 4.95 -19.78 -13.28
N PHE A 54 6.25 -19.51 -13.41
CA PHE A 54 6.99 -18.58 -12.55
C PHE A 54 6.85 -17.13 -13.02
N HIS A 55 6.60 -16.23 -12.07
CA HIS A 55 6.43 -14.80 -12.31
C HIS A 55 7.43 -13.97 -11.51
N VAL A 56 8.56 -13.69 -12.09
CA VAL A 56 9.63 -12.87 -11.48
C VAL A 56 9.20 -11.44 -11.15
N GLU A 57 8.23 -10.90 -11.90
CA GLU A 57 7.69 -9.56 -11.72
C GLU A 57 6.72 -9.44 -10.53
N ARG A 58 6.25 -10.55 -9.97
CA ARG A 58 5.39 -10.53 -8.79
C ARG A 58 6.14 -9.99 -7.60
N ARG A 59 5.66 -8.87 -7.07
CA ARG A 59 6.19 -8.32 -5.84
C ARG A 59 5.42 -8.89 -4.65
N LEU A 60 6.06 -9.76 -3.91
CA LEU A 60 5.57 -10.18 -2.60
C LEU A 60 5.94 -9.09 -1.60
N GLY A 61 4.93 -8.51 -0.98
CA GLY A 61 5.12 -7.43 0.00
C GLY A 61 4.05 -7.51 1.08
N CYS A 62 4.13 -6.61 2.05
CA CYS A 62 3.12 -6.53 3.11
C CYS A 62 1.74 -6.25 2.49
N MET A 63 0.71 -6.98 2.91
CA MET A 63 -0.68 -6.70 2.56
C MET A 63 -1.07 -5.30 3.04
N GLY A 64 -1.77 -4.55 2.19
CA GLY A 64 -2.18 -3.19 2.50
C GLY A 64 -1.02 -2.20 2.56
N CYS A 65 0.17 -2.53 2.02
CA CYS A 65 1.35 -1.68 2.05
C CYS A 65 1.05 -0.28 1.52
N PRO A 66 1.33 0.79 2.30
CA PRO A 66 1.03 2.16 1.87
C PRO A 66 1.80 2.59 0.61
N LEU A 67 2.91 1.90 0.29
CA LEU A 67 3.70 2.14 -0.92
C LEU A 67 3.15 1.38 -2.14
N ALA A 68 2.19 0.47 -1.96
CA ALA A 68 1.51 -0.19 -3.07
C ALA A 68 0.47 0.74 -3.71
N SER A 69 0.14 0.49 -4.99
CA SER A 69 -0.94 1.22 -5.64
C SER A 69 -2.28 1.02 -4.92
N ARG A 70 -3.15 2.02 -4.96
CA ARG A 70 -4.50 1.91 -4.36
C ARG A 70 -5.28 0.72 -4.90
N ARG A 71 -5.22 0.50 -6.23
CA ARG A 71 -5.87 -0.64 -6.87
C ARG A 71 -5.43 -1.97 -6.26
N LYS A 72 -4.12 -2.14 -6.03
CA LYS A 72 -3.58 -3.34 -5.38
C LYS A 72 -4.07 -3.47 -3.95
N ARG A 73 -4.00 -2.39 -3.15
CA ARG A 73 -4.47 -2.41 -1.75
C ARG A 73 -5.95 -2.74 -1.63
N ILE A 74 -6.80 -2.15 -2.47
CA ILE A 74 -8.24 -2.44 -2.50
C ILE A 74 -8.48 -3.92 -2.85
N ALA A 75 -7.78 -4.46 -3.85
CA ALA A 75 -7.90 -5.87 -4.22
C ALA A 75 -7.47 -6.80 -3.07
N GLU A 76 -6.36 -6.49 -2.40
CA GLU A 76 -5.87 -7.24 -1.23
C GLU A 76 -6.88 -7.21 -0.07
N PHE A 77 -7.47 -6.06 0.23
CA PHE A 77 -8.48 -5.93 1.27
C PHE A 77 -9.80 -6.63 0.91
N LYS A 78 -10.18 -6.67 -0.37
CA LYS A 78 -11.34 -7.47 -0.83
C LYS A 78 -11.09 -8.97 -0.68
N ALA A 79 -9.87 -9.42 -0.98
CA ALA A 79 -9.48 -10.83 -0.78
C ALA A 79 -9.35 -11.21 0.71
N HIS A 80 -8.99 -10.24 1.56
CA HIS A 80 -8.74 -10.45 2.99
C HIS A 80 -9.46 -9.41 3.86
N PRO A 81 -10.81 -9.43 3.93
CA PRO A 81 -11.58 -8.35 4.58
C PRO A 81 -11.28 -8.14 6.07
N ASN A 82 -10.86 -9.21 6.77
CA ASN A 82 -10.46 -9.10 8.18
C ASN A 82 -9.25 -8.20 8.40
N MET A 83 -8.43 -7.96 7.36
CA MET A 83 -7.34 -7.00 7.43
C MET A 83 -7.86 -5.56 7.60
N VAL A 84 -8.99 -5.22 6.97
CA VAL A 84 -9.64 -3.90 7.14
C VAL A 84 -10.00 -3.68 8.61
N LYS A 85 -10.60 -4.69 9.27
CA LYS A 85 -10.92 -4.64 10.71
C LYS A 85 -9.67 -4.39 11.56
N MET A 86 -8.58 -5.11 11.23
CA MET A 86 -7.30 -4.96 11.94
C MET A 86 -6.74 -3.54 11.76
N TYR A 87 -6.70 -3.02 10.53
CA TYR A 87 -6.21 -1.68 10.26
C TYR A 87 -7.04 -0.59 10.93
N CYS A 88 -8.38 -0.69 10.89
CA CYS A 88 -9.27 0.25 11.58
C CYS A 88 -9.04 0.20 13.10
N ARG A 89 -8.95 -0.98 13.69
CA ARG A 89 -8.69 -1.15 15.13
C ARG A 89 -7.34 -0.57 15.55
N GLN A 90 -6.27 -0.85 14.79
CA GLN A 90 -4.94 -0.31 15.06
C GLN A 90 -4.88 1.21 14.84
N GLY A 91 -5.54 1.69 13.78
CA GLY A 91 -5.67 3.12 13.52
C GLY A 91 -6.38 3.85 14.66
N GLU A 92 -7.46 3.28 15.20
CA GLU A 92 -8.17 3.86 16.35
C GLU A 92 -7.30 3.85 17.61
N ALA A 93 -6.56 2.79 17.88
CA ALA A 93 -5.60 2.73 18.98
C ALA A 93 -4.51 3.80 18.83
N TYR A 94 -3.98 3.98 17.61
CA TYR A 94 -3.01 5.04 17.33
C TYR A 94 -3.61 6.43 17.55
N ARG A 95 -4.83 6.69 17.10
CA ARG A 95 -5.53 7.97 17.30
C ARG A 95 -5.68 8.31 18.77
N LYS A 96 -6.05 7.34 19.60
CA LYS A 96 -6.18 7.51 21.06
C LYS A 96 -4.83 7.82 21.73
N SER A 97 -3.76 7.18 21.30
CA SER A 97 -2.41 7.40 21.85
C SER A 97 -1.75 8.69 21.32
N HIS A 98 -2.20 9.23 20.18
CA HIS A 98 -1.64 10.42 19.54
C HIS A 98 -2.72 11.49 19.25
N PRO A 99 -3.42 12.01 20.29
CA PRO A 99 -4.58 12.91 20.08
C PRO A 99 -4.22 14.23 19.38
N LYS A 100 -2.95 14.65 19.43
CA LYS A 100 -2.47 15.88 18.79
C LYS A 100 -1.98 15.67 17.36
N SER A 101 -2.05 14.46 16.80
CA SER A 101 -1.63 14.18 15.42
C SER A 101 -2.40 15.05 14.42
N PRO A 102 -1.74 15.64 13.40
CA PRO A 102 -2.40 16.39 12.34
C PRO A 102 -3.50 15.59 11.63
N SER A 103 -3.33 14.30 11.45
CA SER A 103 -4.34 13.42 10.85
C SER A 103 -5.63 13.36 11.66
N ASN A 104 -5.56 13.43 12.99
CA ASN A 104 -6.74 13.44 13.86
C ASN A 104 -7.56 14.75 13.76
N LYS A 105 -6.89 15.85 13.36
CA LYS A 105 -7.58 17.12 13.09
C LYS A 105 -8.24 17.12 11.72
N MET A 106 -7.60 16.45 10.76
CA MET A 106 -8.07 16.39 9.37
C MET A 106 -9.19 15.39 9.18
N PHE A 107 -9.15 14.26 9.87
CA PHE A 107 -10.11 13.17 9.76
C PHE A 107 -10.77 12.91 11.12
N PRO A 108 -12.05 13.19 11.29
CA PRO A 108 -12.79 12.98 12.56
C PRO A 108 -12.76 11.54 13.04
N THR A 109 -12.80 10.57 12.12
CA THR A 109 -12.78 9.14 12.44
C THR A 109 -11.61 8.41 11.77
N VAL A 110 -11.31 7.21 12.23
CA VAL A 110 -10.34 6.31 11.55
C VAL A 110 -10.88 5.88 10.19
N TYR A 111 -12.19 5.78 10.03
CA TYR A 111 -12.84 5.39 8.79
C TYR A 111 -12.65 6.45 7.70
N ASP A 112 -12.76 7.73 8.06
CA ASP A 112 -12.49 8.86 7.15
C ASP A 112 -11.04 8.79 6.62
N TRP A 113 -10.09 8.60 7.53
CA TRP A 113 -8.69 8.44 7.15
C TRP A 113 -8.46 7.22 6.24
N PHE A 114 -9.10 6.10 6.54
CA PHE A 114 -8.93 4.87 5.78
C PHE A 114 -9.55 5.01 4.37
N VAL A 115 -10.75 5.56 4.28
CA VAL A 115 -11.41 5.89 3.00
C VAL A 115 -10.55 6.87 2.19
N PHE A 116 -10.07 7.94 2.81
CA PHE A 116 -9.18 8.88 2.15
C PHE A 116 -7.96 8.18 1.53
N THR A 117 -7.27 7.32 2.27
CA THR A 117 -6.04 6.67 1.80
C THR A 117 -6.27 5.66 0.67
N LEU A 118 -7.47 5.10 0.55
CA LEU A 118 -7.81 4.07 -0.44
C LEU A 118 -8.53 4.62 -1.67
N PHE A 119 -9.40 5.64 -1.51
CA PHE A 119 -10.36 6.03 -2.54
C PHE A 119 -10.22 7.47 -3.02
N CYS A 120 -9.35 8.29 -2.39
CA CYS A 120 -9.23 9.70 -2.70
C CYS A 120 -7.83 10.09 -3.15
N ASP A 121 -7.74 11.03 -4.10
CA ASP A 121 -6.46 11.53 -4.62
C ASP A 121 -5.86 12.61 -3.71
N ASN A 122 -6.71 13.41 -3.12
CA ASN A 122 -6.36 14.50 -2.22
C ASN A 122 -7.55 14.86 -1.32
N ILE A 123 -7.34 15.80 -0.42
CA ILE A 123 -8.37 16.20 0.56
C ILE A 123 -9.62 16.83 -0.08
N ASN A 124 -9.44 17.56 -1.19
CA ASN A 124 -10.59 18.13 -1.91
C ASN A 124 -11.45 17.04 -2.55
N ASP A 125 -10.80 16.00 -3.10
CA ASP A 125 -11.47 14.82 -3.65
C ASP A 125 -12.24 14.05 -2.56
N PHE A 126 -11.67 13.96 -1.35
CA PHE A 126 -12.35 13.37 -0.19
C PHE A 126 -13.60 14.18 0.18
N HIS A 127 -13.49 15.50 0.30
CA HIS A 127 -14.66 16.35 0.61
C HIS A 127 -15.70 16.30 -0.49
N HIS A 128 -15.29 16.21 -1.75
CA HIS A 128 -16.24 16.09 -2.87
C HIS A 128 -16.99 14.76 -2.86
N LYS A 129 -16.31 13.65 -2.56
CA LYS A 129 -16.89 12.30 -2.60
C LYS A 129 -17.67 11.94 -1.34
N PHE A 130 -17.20 12.36 -0.17
CA PHE A 130 -17.70 11.90 1.14
C PHE A 130 -18.19 13.02 2.03
N GLY A 131 -17.87 14.28 1.74
CA GLY A 131 -18.34 15.43 2.51
C GLY A 131 -19.80 15.78 2.26
N ALA A 132 -20.43 16.48 3.20
CA ALA A 132 -21.73 17.08 2.98
C ALA A 132 -21.65 18.17 1.90
N SER A 133 -22.62 18.21 0.98
CA SER A 133 -22.73 19.25 -0.03
C SER A 133 -23.98 20.08 0.21
N PRO A 134 -23.85 21.29 0.78
CA PRO A 134 -24.99 22.19 1.00
C PRO A 134 -25.69 22.60 -0.30
N ILE A 135 -24.94 22.63 -1.42
CA ILE A 135 -25.47 23.05 -2.73
C ILE A 135 -26.39 22.00 -3.33
N PHE A 136 -26.11 20.71 -3.09
CA PHE A 136 -26.89 19.60 -3.65
C PHE A 136 -27.84 18.95 -2.62
N GLY A 137 -27.88 19.47 -1.38
CA GLY A 137 -28.73 18.94 -0.31
C GLY A 137 -28.37 17.52 0.14
N ASN A 138 -27.14 17.08 -0.13
CA ASN A 138 -26.68 15.76 0.27
C ASN A 138 -25.96 15.81 1.62
N ASP A 139 -26.30 14.87 2.50
CA ASP A 139 -25.57 14.64 3.75
C ASP A 139 -24.20 14.03 3.48
N ALA A 140 -23.29 14.18 4.45
CA ALA A 140 -22.00 13.48 4.40
C ALA A 140 -22.22 11.96 4.34
N ILE A 141 -21.45 11.28 3.52
CA ILE A 141 -21.50 9.82 3.45
C ILE A 141 -20.87 9.23 4.72
N ASP A 142 -21.59 8.33 5.37
CA ASP A 142 -21.03 7.53 6.46
C ASP A 142 -19.91 6.63 5.93
N THR A 143 -18.67 7.01 6.23
CA THR A 143 -17.46 6.33 5.77
C THR A 143 -17.31 4.94 6.38
N LYS A 144 -17.85 4.70 7.59
CA LYS A 144 -17.90 3.36 8.19
C LYS A 144 -18.82 2.45 7.39
N ALA A 145 -20.07 2.88 7.17
CA ALA A 145 -21.04 2.13 6.39
C ALA A 145 -20.56 1.89 4.94
N PHE A 146 -19.86 2.89 4.36
CA PHE A 146 -19.21 2.71 3.06
C PHE A 146 -18.18 1.59 3.05
N LEU A 147 -17.27 1.54 4.04
CA LEU A 147 -16.25 0.49 4.14
C LEU A 147 -16.87 -0.88 4.41
N GLU A 148 -17.89 -0.96 5.26
CA GLU A 148 -18.62 -2.19 5.55
C GLU A 148 -19.23 -2.78 4.28
N LYS A 149 -19.87 -1.93 3.47
CA LYS A 149 -20.45 -2.32 2.19
C LYS A 149 -19.38 -2.71 1.16
N GLU A 150 -18.32 -1.90 1.02
CA GLU A 150 -17.28 -2.10 -0.01
C GLU A 150 -16.48 -3.39 0.21
N PHE A 151 -16.25 -3.77 1.47
CA PHE A 151 -15.46 -4.95 1.83
C PHE A 151 -16.30 -6.11 2.38
N GLY A 152 -17.63 -5.95 2.49
CA GLY A 152 -18.52 -7.03 2.95
C GLY A 152 -18.27 -7.43 4.42
N ILE A 153 -18.01 -6.47 5.30
CA ILE A 153 -17.63 -6.70 6.70
C ILE A 153 -18.48 -5.88 7.66
N ASP A 154 -18.52 -6.31 8.91
CA ASP A 154 -19.03 -5.53 10.05
C ASP A 154 -17.82 -5.00 10.83
N LEU A 155 -17.74 -3.70 11.04
CA LEU A 155 -16.65 -3.02 11.77
C LEU A 155 -16.97 -2.79 13.26
N GLY A 156 -18.14 -3.20 13.71
CA GLY A 156 -18.54 -3.17 15.11
C GLY A 156 -19.04 -1.80 15.60
#